data_6aee8dc3230e83ebb555b8f5a3a808c9
#
_entry.id   6aee8dc3230e83ebb555b8f5a3a808c9
#
_cell.length_a   1.000
_cell.length_b   1.000
_cell.length_c   1.000
_cell.angle_alpha   90.00
_cell.angle_beta   90.00
_cell.angle_gamma   90.00
#
_symmetry.space_group_name_H-M   'P 1'
#
loop_
_entity.id
_entity.type
_entity.pdbx_description
1 polymer ?
#
loop_
_entity_poly.entity_id
_entity_poly.type
_entity_poly.pdbx_seq_one_letter_code
_entity_poly.pdbx_strand_id
1 'polypeptide(L)'
;MKKMKLLISGFFVAIVLGTSVDTFAASRFPGVLSRGINGISYWLGPTATFGNTDTEIRNWMYTPWGNPLYIYKQGNNYGTSIDFYSTKLNPGIGGVTDFFDGRDRMIATGMREAPRINYYYAKINYNTMYSRASSMKNGTIARHEIGHALGIAHSNGIMIRSVSTNTNLAVDKANNDILARIYGW
;
A
#
# COMPACT_ATOMS: atom_id res chain seq x y z
N MET A 1 -8.78 -76.94 -21.44
CA MET A 1 -8.13 -75.96 -20.52
C MET A 1 -8.26 -74.55 -21.16
N LYS A 2 -9.19 -73.74 -20.68
CA LYS A 2 -9.40 -72.33 -21.18
C LYS A 2 -8.60 -71.39 -20.30
N LYS A 3 -7.66 -70.65 -20.91
CA LYS A 3 -6.85 -69.62 -20.23
C LYS A 3 -7.69 -68.34 -20.12
N MET A 4 -8.02 -67.93 -18.91
CA MET A 4 -8.71 -66.73 -18.57
C MET A 4 -7.68 -65.55 -18.55
N LYS A 5 -7.82 -64.59 -19.45
CA LYS A 5 -7.01 -63.38 -19.46
C LYS A 5 -7.59 -62.38 -18.47
N LEU A 6 -6.85 -62.08 -17.40
CA LEU A 6 -7.20 -61.05 -16.44
C LEU A 6 -6.83 -59.70 -17.04
N LEU A 7 -7.81 -58.86 -17.33
CA LEU A 7 -7.66 -57.47 -17.71
C LEU A 7 -7.58 -56.63 -16.44
N ILE A 8 -6.37 -56.15 -16.10
CA ILE A 8 -6.16 -55.17 -15.04
C ILE A 8 -6.40 -53.79 -15.66
N SER A 9 -7.58 -53.22 -15.36
CA SER A 9 -7.91 -51.85 -15.71
C SER A 9 -7.23 -50.94 -14.67
N GLY A 10 -6.14 -50.32 -15.06
CA GLY A 10 -5.46 -49.33 -14.24
C GLY A 10 -6.25 -48.00 -14.20
N PHE A 11 -6.82 -47.70 -13.04
CA PHE A 11 -7.44 -46.40 -12.78
C PHE A 11 -6.33 -45.38 -12.50
N PHE A 12 -6.01 -44.55 -13.45
CA PHE A 12 -5.15 -43.39 -13.22
C PHE A 12 -5.94 -42.31 -12.49
N VAL A 13 -5.76 -42.18 -11.19
CA VAL A 13 -6.20 -41.02 -10.42
C VAL A 13 -5.19 -39.91 -10.67
N ALA A 14 -5.54 -38.97 -11.54
CA ALA A 14 -4.80 -37.73 -11.67
C ALA A 14 -5.05 -36.88 -10.42
N ILE A 15 -4.14 -36.92 -9.46
CA ILE A 15 -4.11 -35.96 -8.35
C ILE A 15 -3.68 -34.61 -8.96
N VAL A 16 -4.65 -33.76 -9.26
CA VAL A 16 -4.40 -32.35 -9.53
C VAL A 16 -3.99 -31.73 -8.20
N LEU A 17 -2.69 -31.65 -7.95
CA LEU A 17 -2.14 -30.79 -6.92
C LEU A 17 -2.44 -29.33 -7.34
N GLY A 18 -3.61 -28.87 -6.98
CA GLY A 18 -3.92 -27.46 -7.02
C GLY A 18 -2.99 -26.76 -6.04
N THR A 19 -1.88 -26.22 -6.57
CA THR A 19 -1.17 -25.17 -5.84
C THR A 19 -2.15 -24.01 -5.72
N SER A 20 -2.77 -23.89 -4.54
CA SER A 20 -3.45 -22.65 -4.18
C SER A 20 -2.37 -21.59 -4.18
N VAL A 21 -2.28 -20.83 -5.27
CA VAL A 21 -1.63 -19.55 -5.25
C VAL A 21 -2.50 -18.76 -4.27
N ASP A 22 -2.01 -18.54 -3.06
CA ASP A 22 -2.62 -17.61 -2.13
C ASP A 22 -2.62 -16.24 -2.84
N THR A 23 -3.68 -16.00 -3.58
CA THR A 23 -4.00 -14.65 -4.07
C THR A 23 -4.33 -13.86 -2.80
N PHE A 24 -3.33 -13.20 -2.23
CA PHE A 24 -3.57 -12.19 -1.21
C PHE A 24 -4.52 -11.18 -1.83
N ALA A 25 -5.82 -11.36 -1.57
CA ALA A 25 -6.80 -10.38 -1.97
C ALA A 25 -6.36 -9.05 -1.38
N ALA A 26 -6.30 -8.03 -2.23
CA ALA A 26 -6.01 -6.69 -1.81
C ALA A 26 -6.91 -6.35 -0.61
N SER A 27 -6.32 -5.97 0.51
CA SER A 27 -7.00 -5.79 1.79
C SER A 27 -6.90 -4.35 2.28
N ARG A 28 -7.88 -3.93 3.07
CA ARG A 28 -7.87 -2.65 3.77
C ARG A 28 -7.49 -2.84 5.23
N PHE A 29 -7.04 -1.77 5.87
CA PHE A 29 -6.99 -1.75 7.33
C PHE A 29 -8.41 -1.76 7.93
N PRO A 30 -8.58 -2.24 9.18
CA PRO A 30 -9.84 -2.07 9.91
C PRO A 30 -10.21 -0.60 10.10
N GLY A 31 -9.23 0.25 10.42
CA GLY A 31 -9.38 1.71 10.49
C GLY A 31 -8.97 2.39 9.18
N VAL A 32 -9.66 3.47 8.82
CA VAL A 32 -9.43 4.25 7.60
C VAL A 32 -9.37 5.75 7.92
N LEU A 33 -8.95 6.57 6.95
CA LEU A 33 -8.89 8.01 7.11
C LEU A 33 -10.31 8.58 7.30
N SER A 34 -10.56 9.17 8.47
CA SER A 34 -11.90 9.65 8.87
C SER A 34 -12.45 10.78 8.00
N ARG A 35 -11.57 11.55 7.36
CA ARG A 35 -11.95 12.68 6.49
C ARG A 35 -12.53 12.25 5.15
N GLY A 36 -12.46 10.96 4.82
CA GLY A 36 -12.83 10.48 3.48
C GLY A 36 -11.81 10.90 2.43
N ILE A 37 -12.22 10.85 1.17
CA ILE A 37 -11.33 11.11 0.01
C ILE A 37 -11.52 12.50 -0.60
N ASN A 38 -12.59 13.19 -0.26
CA ASN A 38 -12.86 14.53 -0.79
C ASN A 38 -12.06 15.57 -0.01
N GLY A 39 -11.01 16.10 -0.63
CA GLY A 39 -10.21 17.15 -0.01
C GLY A 39 -9.16 16.66 0.97
N ILE A 40 -8.54 15.50 0.72
CA ILE A 40 -7.33 15.08 1.42
C ILE A 40 -6.25 16.12 1.17
N SER A 41 -5.68 16.65 2.23
CA SER A 41 -4.55 17.57 2.12
C SER A 41 -3.25 16.90 2.54
N TYR A 42 -2.14 17.34 1.95
CA TYR A 42 -0.82 16.90 2.35
C TYR A 42 0.18 18.04 2.48
N TRP A 43 1.21 17.79 3.25
CA TRP A 43 2.31 18.71 3.44
C TRP A 43 3.65 17.99 3.36
N LEU A 44 4.63 18.65 2.74
CA LEU A 44 6.00 18.16 2.70
C LEU A 44 6.78 18.85 3.81
N GLY A 45 7.15 18.10 4.85
CA GLY A 45 7.97 18.59 5.93
C GLY A 45 9.37 19.01 5.47
N PRO A 46 10.09 19.79 6.27
CA PRO A 46 11.40 20.33 5.90
C PRO A 46 12.46 19.23 5.69
N THR A 47 12.25 18.04 6.21
CA THR A 47 13.14 16.89 6.01
C THR A 47 12.69 15.96 4.87
N ALA A 48 11.55 16.23 4.23
CA ALA A 48 11.03 15.39 3.14
C ALA A 48 11.93 15.51 1.90
N THR A 49 12.89 14.60 1.76
CA THR A 49 13.91 14.61 0.69
C THR A 49 13.61 13.68 -0.47
N PHE A 50 12.48 12.97 -0.44
CA PHE A 50 12.04 12.11 -1.54
C PHE A 50 11.41 12.96 -2.64
N GLY A 51 12.19 13.22 -3.69
CA GLY A 51 11.92 14.23 -4.70
C GLY A 51 10.69 14.04 -5.59
N ASN A 52 9.95 12.93 -5.48
CA ASN A 52 8.84 12.61 -6.40
C ASN A 52 7.49 12.47 -5.69
N THR A 53 7.35 12.88 -4.43
CA THR A 53 6.10 12.72 -3.67
C THR A 53 4.90 13.31 -4.38
N ASP A 54 5.02 14.50 -4.97
CA ASP A 54 3.94 15.16 -5.72
C ASP A 54 3.51 14.32 -6.95
N THR A 55 4.47 13.68 -7.64
CA THR A 55 4.19 12.77 -8.75
C THR A 55 3.49 11.51 -8.27
N GLU A 56 3.92 10.94 -7.16
CA GLU A 56 3.34 9.70 -6.63
C GLU A 56 1.92 9.90 -6.08
N ILE A 57 1.63 11.07 -5.54
CA ILE A 57 0.25 11.46 -5.20
C ILE A 57 -0.63 11.53 -6.45
N ARG A 58 -0.12 12.10 -7.55
CA ARG A 58 -0.86 12.13 -8.83
C ARG A 58 -1.12 10.72 -9.37
N ASN A 59 -0.20 9.78 -9.20
CA ASN A 59 -0.38 8.39 -9.61
C ASN A 59 -1.55 7.72 -8.87
N TRP A 60 -1.85 8.13 -7.66
CA TRP A 60 -3.03 7.68 -6.93
C TRP A 60 -4.32 8.38 -7.39
N MET A 61 -4.27 9.68 -7.74
CA MET A 61 -5.44 10.43 -8.18
C MET A 61 -5.86 10.09 -9.62
N TYR A 62 -4.89 9.91 -10.51
CA TYR A 62 -5.15 9.76 -11.95
C TYR A 62 -4.92 8.33 -12.41
N THR A 63 -5.72 7.40 -11.89
CA THR A 63 -5.69 6.00 -12.34
C THR A 63 -6.52 5.83 -13.63
N PRO A 64 -6.15 4.85 -14.50
CA PRO A 64 -6.92 4.58 -15.72
C PRO A 64 -8.37 4.12 -15.47
N TRP A 65 -8.68 3.70 -14.26
CA TRP A 65 -10.02 3.21 -13.89
C TRP A 65 -10.93 4.30 -13.33
N GLY A 66 -10.41 5.52 -13.23
CA GLY A 66 -11.11 6.64 -12.62
C GLY A 66 -11.30 6.46 -11.11
N ASN A 67 -11.12 7.51 -10.37
CA ASN A 67 -11.53 7.62 -8.98
C ASN A 67 -11.77 9.09 -8.63
N PRO A 68 -12.62 9.40 -7.65
CA PRO A 68 -12.89 10.77 -7.21
C PRO A 68 -11.85 11.28 -6.22
N LEU A 69 -10.75 10.57 -6.00
CA LEU A 69 -9.72 10.93 -5.05
C LEU A 69 -9.11 12.28 -5.42
N TYR A 70 -9.21 13.25 -4.49
CA TYR A 70 -8.62 14.55 -4.65
C TYR A 70 -7.69 14.87 -3.49
N ILE A 71 -6.39 14.97 -3.79
CA ILE A 71 -5.33 15.25 -2.82
C ILE A 71 -4.61 16.52 -3.23
N TYR A 72 -4.57 17.53 -2.35
CA TYR A 72 -3.96 18.83 -2.64
C TYR A 72 -2.86 19.17 -1.62
N LYS A 73 -1.88 19.95 -2.08
CA LYS A 73 -0.75 20.39 -1.27
C LYS A 73 -1.11 21.60 -0.42
N GLN A 74 -0.65 21.59 0.83
CA GLN A 74 -0.71 22.73 1.74
C GLN A 74 0.68 23.30 2.01
N GLY A 75 0.74 24.58 2.35
CA GLY A 75 1.98 25.27 2.69
C GLY A 75 2.50 24.99 4.10
N ASN A 76 1.68 24.40 4.98
CA ASN A 76 2.02 24.02 6.34
C ASN A 76 1.26 22.76 6.73
N ASN A 77 1.59 22.17 7.88
CA ASN A 77 1.00 20.94 8.37
C ASN A 77 -0.28 21.13 9.23
N TYR A 78 -0.79 22.34 9.33
CA TYR A 78 -1.96 22.57 10.17
C TYR A 78 -3.20 21.94 9.54
N GLY A 79 -3.72 20.93 10.21
CA GLY A 79 -4.91 20.20 9.77
C GLY A 79 -4.74 19.38 8.49
N THR A 80 -3.53 19.03 8.08
CA THR A 80 -3.27 18.13 6.96
C THR A 80 -3.76 16.71 7.24
N SER A 81 -4.05 15.97 6.17
CA SER A 81 -4.40 14.56 6.26
C SER A 81 -3.19 13.64 6.14
N ILE A 82 -2.14 14.10 5.45
CA ILE A 82 -0.90 13.33 5.25
C ILE A 82 0.29 14.28 5.37
N ASP A 83 1.20 13.96 6.29
CA ASP A 83 2.46 14.67 6.45
C ASP A 83 3.62 13.80 5.98
N PHE A 84 4.56 14.38 5.25
CA PHE A 84 5.74 13.69 4.74
C PHE A 84 7.02 14.18 5.38
N TYR A 85 7.82 13.24 5.83
CA TYR A 85 9.15 13.47 6.39
C TYR A 85 10.16 12.46 5.84
N SER A 86 11.43 12.71 6.11
CA SER A 86 12.49 11.72 5.93
C SER A 86 13.25 11.59 7.25
N THR A 87 13.50 10.35 7.65
CA THR A 87 14.23 10.02 8.87
C THR A 87 15.11 8.79 8.66
N LYS A 88 16.06 8.56 9.51
CA LYS A 88 16.86 7.34 9.48
C LYS A 88 16.06 6.20 10.11
N LEU A 89 15.71 5.22 9.28
CA LEU A 89 15.08 3.97 9.71
C LEU A 89 16.09 2.82 9.65
N ASN A 90 15.71 1.67 10.18
CA ASN A 90 16.54 0.47 10.10
C ASN A 90 16.78 0.04 8.63
N PRO A 91 17.92 -0.61 8.32
CA PRO A 91 18.16 -1.18 7.03
C PRO A 91 17.03 -2.15 6.62
N GLY A 92 16.66 -2.13 5.34
CA GLY A 92 15.57 -2.96 4.81
C GLY A 92 14.17 -2.31 4.87
N ILE A 93 14.00 -1.22 5.64
CA ILE A 93 12.73 -0.48 5.73
C ILE A 93 12.82 0.73 4.79
N GLY A 94 11.97 0.79 3.75
CA GLY A 94 11.94 1.89 2.80
C GLY A 94 11.22 3.13 3.34
N GLY A 95 10.13 2.92 4.03
CA GLY A 95 9.31 3.94 4.65
C GLY A 95 8.46 3.35 5.76
N VAL A 96 7.78 4.22 6.49
CA VAL A 96 6.82 3.86 7.54
C VAL A 96 5.70 4.87 7.55
N THR A 97 4.46 4.39 7.61
CA THR A 97 3.28 5.23 7.81
C THR A 97 2.76 5.07 9.23
N ASP A 98 2.76 6.15 9.99
CA ASP A 98 2.21 6.22 11.34
C ASP A 98 0.84 6.90 11.33
N PHE A 99 -0.08 6.46 12.17
CA PHE A 99 -1.48 6.87 12.17
C PHE A 99 -1.84 7.57 13.47
N PHE A 100 -2.61 8.67 13.38
CA PHE A 100 -2.92 9.55 14.50
C PHE A 100 -4.42 9.82 14.60
N ASP A 101 -4.90 9.96 15.83
CA ASP A 101 -6.27 10.41 16.12
C ASP A 101 -6.41 11.94 16.00
N GLY A 102 -7.63 12.45 16.17
CA GLY A 102 -7.91 13.89 16.12
C GLY A 102 -7.30 14.71 17.27
N ARG A 103 -6.61 14.06 18.23
CA ARG A 103 -5.92 14.69 19.35
C ARG A 103 -4.39 14.57 19.23
N ASP A 104 -3.89 14.27 18.05
CA ASP A 104 -2.45 14.10 17.76
C ASP A 104 -1.79 12.94 18.54
N ARG A 105 -2.55 11.93 18.95
CA ARG A 105 -2.01 10.75 19.59
C ARG A 105 -1.81 9.67 18.54
N MET A 106 -0.61 9.09 18.51
CA MET A 106 -0.34 7.94 17.67
C MET A 106 -1.18 6.75 18.12
N ILE A 107 -1.98 6.20 17.21
CA ILE A 107 -2.85 5.04 17.45
C ILE A 107 -2.31 3.76 16.83
N ALA A 108 -1.46 3.89 15.82
CA ALA A 108 -0.76 2.76 15.21
C ALA A 108 0.51 3.23 14.49
N THR A 109 1.47 2.33 14.34
CA THR A 109 2.67 2.53 13.52
C THR A 109 2.79 1.39 12.52
N GLY A 110 3.03 1.72 11.25
CA GLY A 110 3.19 0.75 10.18
C GLY A 110 4.30 -0.29 10.40
N MET A 111 5.20 -0.02 11.36
CA MET A 111 6.22 -0.99 11.77
C MET A 111 5.69 -2.15 12.61
N ARG A 112 4.59 -1.97 13.31
CA ARG A 112 4.11 -2.94 14.31
C ARG A 112 2.67 -3.36 14.11
N GLU A 113 1.78 -2.40 13.89
CA GLU A 113 0.34 -2.65 13.89
C GLU A 113 -0.38 -1.84 12.82
N ALA A 114 -1.39 -2.46 12.19
CA ALA A 114 -2.36 -1.74 11.38
C ALA A 114 -3.31 -0.92 12.26
N PRO A 115 -3.82 0.24 11.81
CA PRO A 115 -4.81 0.99 12.55
C PRO A 115 -6.10 0.18 12.69
N ARG A 116 -6.55 -0.06 13.92
CA ARG A 116 -7.78 -0.81 14.23
C ARG A 116 -9.02 0.09 14.29
N ILE A 117 -8.82 1.38 14.47
CA ILE A 117 -9.85 2.43 14.49
C ILE A 117 -9.51 3.47 13.44
N ASN A 118 -10.51 4.25 13.03
CA ASN A 118 -10.30 5.33 12.09
C ASN A 118 -9.30 6.34 12.62
N TYR A 119 -8.41 6.81 11.74
CA TYR A 119 -7.41 7.81 12.04
C TYR A 119 -7.76 9.15 11.39
N TYR A 120 -7.25 10.22 11.96
CA TYR A 120 -7.53 11.57 11.51
C TYR A 120 -6.49 12.08 10.51
N TYR A 121 -5.23 11.70 10.71
CA TYR A 121 -4.15 11.93 9.75
C TYR A 121 -3.08 10.82 9.82
N ALA A 122 -2.24 10.78 8.82
CA ALA A 122 -1.11 9.87 8.71
C ALA A 122 0.19 10.66 8.55
N LYS A 123 1.27 10.15 9.15
CA LYS A 123 2.63 10.67 8.97
C LYS A 123 3.47 9.63 8.25
N ILE A 124 3.98 9.98 7.09
CA ILE A 124 4.85 9.14 6.29
C ILE A 124 6.29 9.55 6.53
N ASN A 125 7.11 8.61 6.99
CA ASN A 125 8.53 8.76 7.19
C ASN A 125 9.29 7.93 6.16
N TYR A 126 9.97 8.57 5.21
CA TYR A 126 10.87 7.90 4.27
C TYR A 126 12.23 7.64 4.91
N ASN A 127 12.84 6.51 4.57
CA ASN A 127 14.17 6.20 5.09
C ASN A 127 15.24 6.94 4.31
N THR A 128 15.99 7.81 5.00
CA THR A 128 17.10 8.59 4.42
C THR A 128 18.20 7.73 3.81
N MET A 129 18.34 6.45 4.22
CA MET A 129 19.26 5.50 3.59
C MET A 129 18.99 5.26 2.12
N TYR A 130 17.75 5.46 1.67
CA TYR A 130 17.34 5.27 0.28
C TYR A 130 17.17 6.57 -0.50
N SER A 131 17.49 7.73 0.10
CA SER A 131 17.37 9.04 -0.56
C SER A 131 18.20 9.16 -1.85
N ARG A 132 19.27 8.38 -1.98
CA ARG A 132 20.13 8.28 -3.17
C ARG A 132 19.77 7.09 -4.08
N ALA A 133 18.74 6.31 -3.74
CA ALA A 133 18.29 5.24 -4.61
C ALA A 133 17.75 5.82 -5.95
N SER A 134 17.61 4.96 -6.95
CA SER A 134 17.06 5.39 -8.25
C SER A 134 15.68 6.03 -8.05
N SER A 135 15.33 6.98 -8.90
CA SER A 135 14.01 7.64 -8.88
C SER A 135 12.85 6.64 -8.91
N MET A 136 13.00 5.53 -9.62
CA MET A 136 12.02 4.45 -9.67
C MET A 136 11.79 3.79 -8.31
N LYS A 137 12.86 3.46 -7.58
CA LYS A 137 12.74 2.86 -6.24
C LYS A 137 12.12 3.84 -5.26
N ASN A 138 12.53 5.09 -5.29
CA ASN A 138 11.97 6.15 -4.44
C ASN A 138 10.48 6.36 -4.73
N GLY A 139 10.09 6.39 -6.01
CA GLY A 139 8.69 6.50 -6.42
C GLY A 139 7.86 5.32 -5.91
N THR A 140 8.36 4.10 -6.02
CA THR A 140 7.68 2.90 -5.52
C THR A 140 7.49 2.95 -4.01
N ILE A 141 8.50 3.34 -3.23
CA ILE A 141 8.38 3.48 -1.77
C ILE A 141 7.34 4.55 -1.42
N ALA A 142 7.43 5.73 -2.05
CA ALA A 142 6.48 6.81 -1.80
C ALA A 142 5.04 6.38 -2.10
N ARG A 143 4.81 5.74 -3.23
CA ARG A 143 3.51 5.24 -3.68
C ARG A 143 2.93 4.19 -2.72
N HIS A 144 3.79 3.29 -2.22
CA HIS A 144 3.44 2.28 -1.22
C HIS A 144 2.96 2.92 0.09
N GLU A 145 3.73 3.83 0.65
CA GLU A 145 3.39 4.50 1.91
C GLU A 145 2.13 5.38 1.78
N ILE A 146 1.93 6.03 0.63
CA ILE A 146 0.68 6.75 0.34
C ILE A 146 -0.51 5.80 0.35
N GLY A 147 -0.38 4.60 -0.22
CA GLY A 147 -1.41 3.57 -0.15
C GLY A 147 -1.81 3.21 1.29
N HIS A 148 -0.84 3.09 2.19
CA HIS A 148 -1.13 2.90 3.62
C HIS A 148 -1.85 4.10 4.23
N ALA A 149 -1.42 5.32 3.93
CA ALA A 149 -2.09 6.53 4.40
C ALA A 149 -3.53 6.66 3.89
N LEU A 150 -3.85 6.03 2.77
CA LEU A 150 -5.21 5.93 2.21
C LEU A 150 -6.02 4.73 2.75
N GLY A 151 -5.48 3.94 3.66
CA GLY A 151 -6.20 2.83 4.31
C GLY A 151 -5.97 1.44 3.70
N ILE A 152 -5.04 1.30 2.75
CA ILE A 152 -4.76 0.02 2.10
C ILE A 152 -3.72 -0.76 2.91
N ALA A 153 -4.02 -2.00 3.24
CA ALA A 153 -3.10 -2.92 3.90
C ALA A 153 -2.13 -3.57 2.90
N HIS A 154 -1.11 -4.26 3.40
CA HIS A 154 -0.25 -5.04 2.54
C HIS A 154 -1.04 -6.07 1.72
N SER A 155 -0.68 -6.15 0.45
CA SER A 155 -1.27 -7.06 -0.54
C SER A 155 -0.28 -7.32 -1.67
N ASN A 156 -0.76 -7.63 -2.87
CA ASN A 156 0.07 -7.73 -4.06
C ASN A 156 0.35 -6.36 -4.71
N GLY A 157 1.15 -6.36 -5.77
CA GLY A 157 1.44 -5.16 -6.55
C GLY A 157 2.20 -4.11 -5.75
N ILE A 158 1.79 -2.86 -5.84
CA ILE A 158 2.45 -1.75 -5.12
C ILE A 158 2.41 -1.92 -3.60
N MET A 159 1.41 -2.63 -3.07
CA MET A 159 1.26 -2.85 -1.61
C MET A 159 1.97 -4.09 -1.09
N ILE A 160 2.91 -4.66 -1.85
CA ILE A 160 3.71 -5.81 -1.39
C ILE A 160 4.61 -5.42 -0.22
N ARG A 161 4.64 -6.27 0.82
CA ARG A 161 5.39 -6.00 2.06
C ARG A 161 6.89 -5.77 1.87
N SER A 162 7.50 -6.41 0.88
CA SER A 162 8.93 -6.30 0.61
C SER A 162 9.16 -5.88 -0.83
N VAL A 163 9.58 -4.65 -1.03
CA VAL A 163 10.04 -4.14 -2.32
C VAL A 163 11.53 -4.44 -2.44
N SER A 164 11.87 -5.69 -2.76
CA SER A 164 13.27 -6.14 -2.84
C SER A 164 13.98 -5.73 -4.13
N THR A 165 13.26 -5.22 -5.13
CA THR A 165 13.80 -4.99 -6.48
C THR A 165 13.59 -3.55 -6.94
N ASN A 166 14.40 -3.12 -7.91
CA ASN A 166 14.27 -1.82 -8.59
C ASN A 166 13.04 -1.75 -9.52
N THR A 167 11.96 -2.43 -9.19
CA THR A 167 10.75 -2.45 -10.01
C THR A 167 9.89 -1.21 -9.75
N ASN A 168 9.47 -0.59 -10.83
CA ASN A 168 8.48 0.49 -10.78
C ASN A 168 7.08 -0.15 -10.69
N LEU A 169 6.59 -0.34 -9.49
CA LEU A 169 5.24 -0.87 -9.27
C LEU A 169 4.22 0.27 -9.34
N ALA A 170 3.30 0.17 -10.29
CA ALA A 170 2.20 1.13 -10.44
C ALA A 170 1.05 0.83 -9.47
N VAL A 171 0.20 1.83 -9.20
CA VAL A 171 -1.12 1.60 -8.63
C VAL A 171 -1.89 0.73 -9.62
N ASP A 172 -2.43 -0.38 -9.16
CA ASP A 172 -3.19 -1.31 -9.98
C ASP A 172 -4.71 -1.21 -9.74
N LYS A 173 -5.49 -1.93 -10.57
CA LYS A 173 -6.95 -1.94 -10.44
C LYS A 173 -7.40 -2.45 -9.08
N ALA A 174 -6.74 -3.46 -8.54
CA ALA A 174 -7.10 -4.03 -7.24
C ALA A 174 -6.97 -3.00 -6.12
N ASN A 175 -5.91 -2.18 -6.13
CA ASN A 175 -5.74 -1.09 -5.17
C ASN A 175 -6.82 0.00 -5.35
N ASN A 176 -7.15 0.36 -6.59
CA ASN A 176 -8.23 1.30 -6.87
C ASN A 176 -9.58 0.79 -6.36
N ASP A 177 -9.90 -0.49 -6.61
CA ASP A 177 -11.14 -1.14 -6.14
C ASP A 177 -11.22 -1.21 -4.61
N ILE A 178 -10.07 -1.29 -3.91
CA ILE A 178 -10.06 -1.21 -2.43
C ILE A 178 -10.45 0.18 -1.97
N LEU A 179 -9.88 1.22 -2.56
CA LEU A 179 -10.25 2.60 -2.23
C LEU A 179 -11.75 2.82 -2.47
N ALA A 180 -12.29 2.31 -3.58
CA ALA A 180 -13.72 2.36 -3.87
C ALA A 180 -14.54 1.72 -2.74
N ARG A 181 -14.12 0.55 -2.24
CA ARG A 181 -14.79 -0.13 -1.12
C ARG A 181 -14.63 0.57 0.23
N ILE A 182 -13.49 1.23 0.44
CA ILE A 182 -13.24 1.98 1.68
C ILE A 182 -14.13 3.22 1.74
N TYR A 183 -14.24 3.95 0.65
CA TYR A 183 -14.81 5.30 0.62
C TYR A 183 -16.15 5.40 -0.10
N GLY A 184 -16.64 4.33 -0.72
CA GLY A 184 -18.01 4.23 -1.23
C GLY A 184 -18.26 4.99 -2.53
N TRP A 185 -17.42 4.79 -3.56
CA TRP A 185 -17.73 5.31 -4.90
C TRP A 185 -17.91 4.20 -5.93
#